data_0bac67e6422f34754146ce1a3932f9ae
#
_entry.id   0bac67e6422f34754146ce1a3932f9ae
#
_cell.length_a   1.000
_cell.length_b   1.000
_cell.length_c   1.000
_cell.angle_alpha   90.00
_cell.angle_beta   90.00
_cell.angle_gamma   90.00
#
_symmetry.space_group_name_H-M   'P 1'
#
loop_
_entity.id
_entity.type
_entity.pdbx_description
1 polymer ?
#
loop_
_entity_poly.entity_id
_entity_poly.type
_entity_poly.pdbx_seq_one_letter_code
_entity_poly.pdbx_strand_id
1 'polypeptide(L)'
;MKKIKNIELLLFLILSTLSFSYQVNYDDVVDIVLKNYPQSRVTKIEISKYKGKTVYKGETFDKGQKIKFIIDVNSGEVFKIAPDYDDEYNPNYNLPITFEQASRIALDNSFSGKIKGIELKNIEKQPYYTVEVKEDRTEKEINIDANSGKVLNIKENT
;
A
#
# COMPACT_ATOMS: atom_id res chain seq x y z
N MET A 1 25.46 -15.96 -52.76
CA MET A 1 24.14 -15.97 -52.06
C MET A 1 24.31 -16.48 -50.64
N LYS A 2 24.65 -15.62 -49.70
CA LYS A 2 24.68 -15.93 -48.22
C LYS A 2 24.70 -14.63 -47.43
N LYS A 3 23.64 -13.84 -47.39
CA LYS A 3 23.57 -12.60 -46.56
C LYS A 3 22.18 -12.29 -46.00
N ILE A 4 21.33 -13.29 -45.74
CA ILE A 4 19.95 -13.01 -45.21
C ILE A 4 19.71 -13.70 -43.87
N LYS A 5 20.68 -14.36 -43.24
CA LYS A 5 20.45 -15.06 -41.93
C LYS A 5 20.68 -14.25 -40.66
N ASN A 6 21.22 -13.04 -40.77
CA ASN A 6 21.59 -12.28 -39.55
C ASN A 6 20.57 -11.21 -39.13
N ILE A 7 19.58 -10.92 -39.94
CA ILE A 7 18.59 -9.87 -39.64
C ILE A 7 17.46 -10.40 -38.72
N GLU A 8 17.10 -11.67 -38.91
CA GLU A 8 16.04 -12.28 -38.06
C GLU A 8 16.52 -12.53 -36.60
N LEU A 9 17.81 -12.80 -36.40
CA LEU A 9 18.35 -13.00 -35.07
C LEU A 9 18.44 -11.69 -34.26
N LEU A 10 18.60 -10.56 -34.93
CA LEU A 10 18.68 -9.25 -34.29
C LEU A 10 17.29 -8.73 -33.87
N LEU A 11 16.23 -9.12 -34.60
CA LEU A 11 14.86 -8.72 -34.27
C LEU A 11 14.32 -9.46 -33.03
N PHE A 12 14.80 -10.68 -32.78
CA PHE A 12 14.38 -11.48 -31.61
C PHE A 12 15.02 -11.01 -30.30
N LEU A 13 16.15 -10.31 -30.35
CA LEU A 13 16.85 -9.79 -29.17
C LEU A 13 16.27 -8.46 -28.65
N ILE A 14 15.47 -7.76 -29.47
CA ILE A 14 14.92 -6.45 -29.07
C ILE A 14 13.53 -6.61 -28.37
N LEU A 15 12.88 -7.76 -28.50
CA LEU A 15 11.57 -8.01 -27.87
C LEU A 15 11.64 -8.46 -26.42
N SER A 16 12.83 -8.67 -25.85
CA SER A 16 12.99 -9.25 -24.50
C SER A 16 13.21 -8.24 -23.38
N THR A 17 13.05 -6.93 -23.60
CA THR A 17 13.36 -5.91 -22.57
C THR A 17 12.22 -4.97 -22.22
N LEU A 18 10.98 -5.28 -22.60
CA LEU A 18 9.82 -4.63 -21.99
C LEU A 18 9.40 -5.41 -20.73
N SER A 19 10.27 -5.45 -19.74
CA SER A 19 9.86 -5.77 -18.38
C SER A 19 9.03 -4.60 -17.89
N PHE A 20 7.71 -4.66 -18.07
CA PHE A 20 6.81 -3.83 -17.28
C PHE A 20 7.02 -4.25 -15.82
N SER A 21 7.76 -3.46 -15.08
CA SER A 21 7.83 -3.60 -13.63
C SER A 21 6.44 -3.23 -13.08
N TYR A 22 5.56 -4.22 -12.94
CA TYR A 22 4.32 -4.05 -12.21
C TYR A 22 4.71 -3.81 -10.76
N GLN A 23 4.38 -2.65 -10.25
CA GLN A 23 4.54 -2.35 -8.84
C GLN A 23 3.19 -2.56 -8.15
N VAL A 24 3.20 -3.38 -7.11
CA VAL A 24 2.03 -3.66 -6.27
C VAL A 24 1.53 -2.35 -5.65
N ASN A 25 0.28 -2.00 -5.85
CA ASN A 25 -0.35 -0.85 -5.23
C ASN A 25 -1.04 -1.23 -3.89
N TYR A 26 -1.63 -0.28 -3.20
CA TYR A 26 -2.24 -0.53 -1.89
C TYR A 26 -3.48 -1.43 -1.96
N ASP A 27 -4.28 -1.33 -3.02
CA ASP A 27 -5.45 -2.21 -3.20
C ASP A 27 -5.01 -3.64 -3.52
N ASP A 28 -3.92 -3.83 -4.28
CA ASP A 28 -3.30 -5.16 -4.49
C ASP A 28 -2.84 -5.77 -3.16
N VAL A 29 -2.26 -4.96 -2.25
CA VAL A 29 -1.87 -5.43 -0.90
C VAL A 29 -3.09 -5.91 -0.13
N VAL A 30 -4.18 -5.15 -0.16
CA VAL A 30 -5.44 -5.54 0.48
C VAL A 30 -5.94 -6.86 -0.10
N ASP A 31 -5.95 -7.01 -1.42
CA ASP A 31 -6.39 -8.25 -2.09
C ASP A 31 -5.52 -9.45 -1.72
N ILE A 32 -4.19 -9.27 -1.63
CA ILE A 32 -3.26 -10.33 -1.19
C ILE A 32 -3.58 -10.77 0.24
N VAL A 33 -3.84 -9.82 1.13
CA VAL A 33 -4.19 -10.12 2.53
C VAL A 33 -5.54 -10.85 2.60
N LEU A 34 -6.55 -10.38 1.86
CA LEU A 34 -7.88 -10.98 1.84
C LEU A 34 -7.91 -12.39 1.24
N LYS A 35 -6.98 -12.76 0.35
CA LYS A 35 -6.83 -14.15 -0.12
C LYS A 35 -6.47 -15.10 1.02
N ASN A 36 -5.73 -14.65 2.03
CA ASN A 36 -5.34 -15.45 3.21
C ASN A 36 -6.35 -15.33 4.35
N TYR A 37 -6.97 -14.17 4.50
CA TYR A 37 -7.93 -13.83 5.56
C TYR A 37 -9.14 -13.13 4.97
N PRO A 38 -10.09 -13.87 4.35
CA PRO A 38 -11.18 -13.30 3.54
C PRO A 38 -12.15 -12.40 4.31
N GLN A 39 -12.25 -12.57 5.63
CA GLN A 39 -13.15 -11.79 6.49
C GLN A 39 -12.42 -10.69 7.27
N SER A 40 -11.12 -10.54 7.01
CA SER A 40 -10.31 -9.56 7.73
C SER A 40 -10.48 -8.15 7.17
N ARG A 41 -10.04 -7.19 7.95
CA ARG A 41 -9.96 -5.79 7.54
C ARG A 41 -8.56 -5.25 7.74
N VAL A 42 -7.95 -4.82 6.67
CA VAL A 42 -6.69 -4.09 6.72
C VAL A 42 -6.91 -2.73 7.38
N THR A 43 -6.06 -2.41 8.35
CA THR A 43 -6.13 -1.15 9.10
C THR A 43 -4.88 -0.32 8.98
N LYS A 44 -3.75 -0.92 8.58
CA LYS A 44 -2.49 -0.20 8.43
C LYS A 44 -1.67 -0.79 7.29
N ILE A 45 -1.08 0.08 6.48
CA ILE A 45 -0.06 -0.25 5.49
C ILE A 45 1.02 0.83 5.56
N GLU A 46 2.28 0.44 5.73
CA GLU A 46 3.44 1.33 5.71
C GLU A 46 4.53 0.80 4.78
N ILE A 47 5.29 1.69 4.15
CA ILE A 47 6.47 1.33 3.37
C ILE A 47 7.66 1.23 4.31
N SER A 48 8.38 0.11 4.25
CA SER A 48 9.47 -0.20 5.16
C SER A 48 10.58 -0.99 4.48
N LYS A 49 11.59 -1.40 5.25
CA LYS A 49 12.65 -2.31 4.81
C LYS A 49 12.55 -3.63 5.56
N TYR A 50 12.73 -4.72 4.83
CA TYR A 50 12.83 -6.06 5.38
C TYR A 50 13.85 -6.87 4.59
N LYS A 51 14.91 -7.37 5.25
CA LYS A 51 16.01 -8.13 4.63
C LYS A 51 16.58 -7.45 3.37
N GLY A 52 16.76 -6.11 3.41
CA GLY A 52 17.30 -5.32 2.31
C GLY A 52 16.31 -4.96 1.19
N LYS A 53 15.11 -5.54 1.17
CA LYS A 53 14.06 -5.23 0.19
C LYS A 53 13.12 -4.14 0.71
N THR A 54 12.52 -3.38 -0.21
CA THR A 54 11.42 -2.48 0.12
C THR A 54 10.14 -3.30 0.20
N VAL A 55 9.38 -3.13 1.28
CA VAL A 55 8.19 -3.93 1.57
C VAL A 55 7.05 -3.05 2.05
N TYR A 56 5.84 -3.53 1.86
CA TYR A 56 4.69 -3.13 2.65
C TYR A 56 4.66 -3.95 3.93
N LYS A 57 4.65 -3.28 5.08
CA LYS A 57 4.30 -3.87 6.37
C LYS A 57 2.92 -3.36 6.76
N GLY A 58 2.13 -4.19 7.40
CA GLY A 58 0.82 -3.72 7.82
C GLY A 58 0.15 -4.64 8.81
N GLU A 59 -1.07 -4.22 9.14
CA GLU A 59 -1.93 -4.87 10.10
C GLU A 59 -3.32 -5.09 9.49
N THR A 60 -3.88 -6.24 9.78
CA THR A 60 -5.28 -6.56 9.49
C THR A 60 -5.90 -7.22 10.72
N PHE A 61 -7.23 -7.17 10.81
CA PHE A 61 -7.98 -7.82 11.88
C PHE A 61 -8.92 -8.86 11.29
N ASP A 62 -8.86 -10.07 11.81
CA ASP A 62 -9.79 -11.15 11.51
C ASP A 62 -10.43 -11.64 12.81
N LYS A 63 -11.75 -11.49 12.94
CA LYS A 63 -12.54 -11.90 14.12
C LYS A 63 -11.98 -11.38 15.44
N GLY A 64 -11.53 -10.13 15.46
CA GLY A 64 -10.97 -9.49 16.65
C GLY A 64 -9.46 -9.75 16.87
N GLN A 65 -8.86 -10.63 16.09
CA GLN A 65 -7.42 -10.91 16.20
C GLN A 65 -6.62 -10.04 15.23
N LYS A 66 -5.60 -9.38 15.74
CA LYS A 66 -4.61 -8.67 14.94
C LYS A 66 -3.70 -9.64 14.20
N ILE A 67 -3.47 -9.38 12.92
CA ILE A 67 -2.57 -10.12 12.04
C ILE A 67 -1.60 -9.13 11.42
N LYS A 68 -0.31 -9.42 11.49
CA LYS A 68 0.74 -8.63 10.83
C LYS A 68 1.17 -9.28 9.54
N PHE A 69 1.41 -8.45 8.50
CA PHE A 69 1.90 -8.92 7.20
C PHE A 69 3.13 -8.13 6.73
N ILE A 70 3.93 -8.79 5.87
CA ILE A 70 5.09 -8.22 5.16
C ILE A 70 5.03 -8.71 3.72
N ILE A 71 4.91 -7.79 2.76
CA ILE A 71 4.72 -8.06 1.33
C ILE A 71 5.74 -7.25 0.52
N ASP A 72 6.41 -7.88 -0.45
CA ASP A 72 7.34 -7.20 -1.35
C ASP A 72 6.62 -6.20 -2.26
N VAL A 73 7.11 -4.96 -2.36
CA VAL A 73 6.44 -3.89 -3.15
C VAL A 73 6.50 -4.12 -4.66
N ASN A 74 7.45 -4.91 -5.16
CA ASN A 74 7.65 -5.13 -6.58
C ASN A 74 6.95 -6.39 -7.08
N SER A 75 6.98 -7.46 -6.27
CA SER A 75 6.49 -8.77 -6.69
C SER A 75 5.16 -9.18 -6.06
N GLY A 76 4.77 -8.56 -4.94
CA GLY A 76 3.63 -9.01 -4.14
C GLY A 76 3.92 -10.30 -3.35
N GLU A 77 5.18 -10.74 -3.30
CA GLU A 77 5.57 -11.91 -2.51
C GLU A 77 5.29 -11.68 -1.03
N VAL A 78 4.58 -12.62 -0.41
CA VAL A 78 4.29 -12.59 1.02
C VAL A 78 5.45 -13.18 1.81
N PHE A 79 6.22 -12.34 2.51
CA PHE A 79 7.30 -12.81 3.40
C PHE A 79 6.78 -13.26 4.76
N LYS A 80 5.71 -12.65 5.23
CA LYS A 80 5.06 -12.97 6.49
C LYS A 80 3.59 -12.58 6.44
N ILE A 81 2.74 -13.44 6.96
CA ILE A 81 1.38 -13.12 7.37
C ILE A 81 1.05 -14.02 8.55
N ALA A 82 0.89 -13.45 9.74
CA ALA A 82 0.75 -14.22 10.98
C ALA A 82 0.03 -13.41 12.06
N PRO A 83 -0.72 -14.09 12.94
CA PRO A 83 -1.34 -13.48 14.10
C PRO A 83 -0.32 -12.75 14.99
N ASP A 84 -0.78 -11.63 15.54
CA ASP A 84 -0.11 -10.87 16.57
C ASP A 84 -1.01 -10.88 17.81
N TYR A 85 -0.54 -11.49 18.87
CA TYR A 85 -1.39 -11.80 20.03
C TYR A 85 -1.52 -10.64 21.05
N ASP A 86 -0.94 -9.48 20.74
CA ASP A 86 -0.80 -8.40 21.72
C ASP A 86 -1.97 -7.41 21.76
N ASP A 87 -2.89 -7.41 20.77
CA ASP A 87 -4.00 -6.46 20.69
C ASP A 87 -5.31 -7.05 20.14
N GLU A 88 -6.42 -6.74 20.80
CA GLU A 88 -7.78 -6.99 20.32
C GLU A 88 -8.44 -5.69 19.83
N TYR A 89 -8.66 -5.57 18.52
CA TYR A 89 -9.43 -4.48 17.92
C TYR A 89 -10.19 -4.99 16.69
N ASN A 90 -11.49 -4.72 16.59
CA ASN A 90 -12.29 -5.17 15.45
C ASN A 90 -13.00 -3.99 14.77
N PRO A 91 -12.39 -3.36 13.74
CA PRO A 91 -13.08 -2.35 12.94
C PRO A 91 -14.03 -3.04 11.93
N ASN A 92 -15.30 -3.02 12.19
CA ASN A 92 -16.31 -3.56 11.27
C ASN A 92 -16.98 -2.43 10.47
N TYR A 93 -16.31 -1.96 9.39
CA TYR A 93 -16.83 -0.91 8.51
C TYR A 93 -16.77 -1.35 7.04
N ASN A 94 -17.85 -1.09 6.31
CA ASN A 94 -17.81 -1.07 4.86
C ASN A 94 -17.47 0.37 4.42
N LEU A 95 -16.22 0.60 3.98
CA LEU A 95 -15.72 1.95 3.67
C LEU A 95 -15.70 2.17 2.16
N PRO A 96 -16.35 3.24 1.66
CA PRO A 96 -16.32 3.59 0.23
C PRO A 96 -14.94 3.96 -0.28
N ILE A 97 -14.12 4.61 0.56
CA ILE A 97 -12.77 5.04 0.18
C ILE A 97 -11.77 3.93 0.49
N THR A 98 -11.00 3.50 -0.52
CA THR A 98 -9.94 2.50 -0.39
C THR A 98 -8.62 3.12 0.10
N PHE A 99 -7.67 2.28 0.50
CA PHE A 99 -6.30 2.72 0.84
C PHE A 99 -5.61 3.42 -0.35
N GLU A 100 -5.81 2.90 -1.57
CA GLU A 100 -5.25 3.49 -2.78
C GLU A 100 -5.88 4.86 -3.08
N GLN A 101 -7.19 5.00 -2.92
CA GLN A 101 -7.87 6.29 -3.09
C GLN A 101 -7.42 7.30 -2.04
N ALA A 102 -7.27 6.89 -0.77
CA ALA A 102 -6.75 7.75 0.28
C ALA A 102 -5.32 8.20 -0.02
N SER A 103 -4.46 7.31 -0.54
CA SER A 103 -3.10 7.67 -0.93
C SER A 103 -3.07 8.72 -2.04
N ARG A 104 -3.91 8.59 -3.06
CA ARG A 104 -4.01 9.57 -4.16
C ARG A 104 -4.49 10.92 -3.66
N ILE A 105 -5.55 10.96 -2.83
CA ILE A 105 -6.05 12.21 -2.24
C ILE A 105 -4.94 12.90 -1.43
N ALA A 106 -4.14 12.15 -0.67
CA ALA A 106 -3.04 12.72 0.08
C ALA A 106 -1.94 13.29 -0.82
N LEU A 107 -1.57 12.58 -1.89
CA LEU A 107 -0.58 13.06 -2.86
C LEU A 107 -1.05 14.30 -3.61
N ASP A 108 -2.33 14.40 -3.95
CA ASP A 108 -2.92 15.58 -4.58
C ASP A 108 -2.87 16.84 -3.66
N ASN A 109 -2.72 16.61 -2.34
CA ASN A 109 -2.56 17.67 -1.32
C ASN A 109 -1.10 17.85 -0.87
N SER A 110 -0.14 17.30 -1.61
CA SER A 110 1.30 17.45 -1.39
C SER A 110 2.00 17.89 -2.68
N PHE A 111 3.13 18.62 -2.55
CA PHE A 111 3.82 19.17 -3.73
C PHE A 111 4.72 18.13 -4.42
N SER A 112 5.43 17.31 -3.66
CA SER A 112 6.37 16.30 -4.18
C SER A 112 6.47 15.09 -3.24
N GLY A 113 5.39 14.80 -2.54
CA GLY A 113 5.36 13.87 -1.43
C GLY A 113 5.49 12.39 -1.86
N LYS A 114 6.00 11.60 -0.92
CA LYS A 114 5.99 10.14 -0.99
C LYS A 114 5.28 9.58 0.23
N ILE A 115 4.34 8.67 0.00
CA ILE A 115 3.63 8.01 1.10
C ILE A 115 4.62 7.18 1.94
N LYS A 116 4.61 7.37 3.24
CA LYS A 116 5.31 6.54 4.24
C LYS A 116 4.40 5.47 4.80
N GLY A 117 3.16 5.83 5.08
CA GLY A 117 2.19 4.92 5.66
C GLY A 117 0.77 5.45 5.58
N ILE A 118 -0.16 4.53 5.69
CA ILE A 118 -1.59 4.81 5.75
C ILE A 118 -2.18 3.96 6.88
N GLU A 119 -2.91 4.60 7.77
CA GLU A 119 -3.59 3.95 8.88
C GLU A 119 -5.07 4.34 8.89
N LEU A 120 -5.94 3.35 8.99
CA LEU A 120 -7.36 3.56 9.22
C LEU A 120 -7.60 3.72 10.72
N LYS A 121 -8.09 4.87 11.12
CA LYS A 121 -8.47 5.21 12.50
C LYS A 121 -9.97 5.36 12.64
N ASN A 122 -10.42 5.23 13.86
CA ASN A 122 -11.83 5.46 14.20
C ASN A 122 -11.91 6.26 15.51
N ILE A 123 -12.39 7.47 15.42
CA ILE A 123 -12.73 8.27 16.59
C ILE A 123 -14.26 8.42 16.63
N GLU A 124 -14.88 7.97 17.72
CA GLU A 124 -16.32 8.14 17.97
C GLU A 124 -17.22 7.66 16.81
N LYS A 125 -16.85 6.53 16.18
CA LYS A 125 -17.57 5.92 15.04
C LYS A 125 -17.48 6.72 13.73
N GLN A 126 -16.54 7.65 13.62
CA GLN A 126 -16.22 8.33 12.38
C GLN A 126 -14.87 7.80 11.84
N PRO A 127 -14.89 6.85 10.90
CA PRO A 127 -13.65 6.31 10.35
C PRO A 127 -12.97 7.32 9.43
N TYR A 128 -11.63 7.43 9.55
CA TYR A 128 -10.81 8.26 8.70
C TYR A 128 -9.43 7.62 8.49
N TYR A 129 -8.81 7.94 7.35
CA TYR A 129 -7.43 7.58 7.08
C TYR A 129 -6.50 8.68 7.57
N THR A 130 -5.44 8.29 8.26
CA THR A 130 -4.26 9.12 8.47
C THR A 130 -3.20 8.68 7.47
N VAL A 131 -2.81 9.59 6.58
CA VAL A 131 -1.79 9.34 5.57
C VAL A 131 -0.55 10.16 5.90
N GLU A 132 0.57 9.48 6.12
CA GLU A 132 1.87 10.11 6.33
C GLU A 132 2.57 10.30 5.00
N VAL A 133 2.85 11.56 4.65
CA VAL A 133 3.53 11.95 3.41
C VAL A 133 4.85 12.61 3.75
N LYS A 134 5.94 12.07 3.22
CA LYS A 134 7.26 12.70 3.32
C LYS A 134 7.50 13.56 2.10
N GLU A 135 7.74 14.85 2.31
CA GLU A 135 8.32 15.80 1.37
C GLU A 135 9.79 16.02 1.70
N ASP A 136 10.56 16.75 0.89
CA ASP A 136 12.03 16.85 1.00
C ASP A 136 12.56 17.01 2.44
N ARG A 137 12.03 17.97 3.21
CA ARG A 137 12.47 18.27 4.59
C ARG A 137 11.36 18.24 5.62
N THR A 138 10.12 18.03 5.20
CA THR A 138 8.95 18.06 6.05
C THR A 138 8.18 16.75 5.94
N GLU A 139 7.43 16.43 6.97
CA GLU A 139 6.46 15.35 6.95
C GLU A 139 5.07 15.93 7.16
N LYS A 140 4.11 15.49 6.35
CA LYS A 140 2.70 15.85 6.49
C LYS A 140 1.90 14.66 6.96
N GLU A 141 1.02 14.90 7.90
CA GLU A 141 -0.05 13.99 8.28
C GLU A 141 -1.37 14.53 7.72
N ILE A 142 -1.97 13.81 6.80
CA ILE A 142 -3.20 14.19 6.11
C ILE A 142 -4.31 13.25 6.57
N ASN A 143 -5.35 13.81 7.22
CA ASN A 143 -6.49 13.05 7.67
C ASN A 143 -7.63 13.17 6.65
N ILE A 144 -8.16 12.03 6.21
CA ILE A 144 -9.13 11.91 5.13
C ILE A 144 -10.32 11.10 5.62
N ASP A 145 -11.52 11.66 5.54
CA ASP A 145 -12.76 10.96 5.86
C ASP A 145 -12.93 9.72 5.00
N ALA A 146 -13.08 8.57 5.65
CA ALA A 146 -13.10 7.28 4.96
C ALA A 146 -14.42 6.97 4.22
N ASN A 147 -15.45 7.78 4.42
CA ASN A 147 -16.72 7.66 3.70
C ASN A 147 -16.80 8.56 2.47
N SER A 148 -16.29 9.80 2.59
CA SER A 148 -16.45 10.83 1.56
C SER A 148 -15.19 11.16 0.77
N GLY A 149 -14.00 10.79 1.28
CA GLY A 149 -12.72 11.21 0.74
C GLY A 149 -12.36 12.66 1.03
N LYS A 150 -13.14 13.37 1.85
CA LYS A 150 -12.87 14.76 2.20
C LYS A 150 -11.63 14.83 3.10
N VAL A 151 -10.69 15.74 2.77
CA VAL A 151 -9.59 16.09 3.67
C VAL A 151 -10.13 16.80 4.89
N LEU A 152 -9.91 16.24 6.07
CA LEU A 152 -10.38 16.75 7.35
C LEU A 152 -9.40 17.76 7.94
N ASN A 153 -8.12 17.43 7.92
CA ASN A 153 -7.03 18.34 8.31
C ASN A 153 -5.70 17.91 7.70
N ILE A 154 -4.74 18.83 7.70
CA ILE A 154 -3.34 18.61 7.33
C ILE A 154 -2.49 19.16 8.45
N LYS A 155 -1.60 18.34 9.01
CA LYS A 155 -0.57 18.76 9.96
C LYS A 155 0.79 18.66 9.28
N GLU A 156 1.62 19.66 9.46
CA GLU A 156 2.99 19.68 8.97
C GLU A 156 3.95 19.59 10.16
N ASN A 157 4.86 18.60 10.09
CA ASN A 157 5.88 18.37 11.09
C ASN A 157 7.24 18.74 10.47
N THR A 158 7.96 19.66 11.06
CA THR A 158 9.31 20.08 10.65
C THR A 158 10.38 19.32 11.42
#